data_0af382e62f2f234001260816ec94d56e
#
_entry.id   0af382e62f2f234001260816ec94d56e
#
_cell.length_a   1.000
_cell.length_b   1.000
_cell.length_c   1.000
_cell.angle_alpha   90.00
_cell.angle_beta   90.00
_cell.angle_gamma   90.00
#
_symmetry.space_group_name_H-M   'P 1'
#
loop_
_entity.id
_entity.type
_entity.pdbx_description
1 polymer ?
#
loop_
_entity_poly.entity_id
_entity_poly.type
_entity_poly.pdbx_seq_one_letter_code
_entity_poly.pdbx_strand_id
1 'polypeptide(L)'
;ARREVADSKEVRFYLSVGAVEAGGVETPEGFVVFKGAAVNEKTSIKAMGEKAAKRRDELLQSDKVQDLVIMEDVLFSSSSAAAQFLLGYNVSGPATWKDVNGKSLKDYSLMQNTVSENNGN
;
A
#
# COMPACT_ATOMS: atom_id res chain seq x y z
N ALA A 1 -6.62 -25.63 -5.99
CA ALA A 1 -6.62 -26.25 -4.75
C ALA A 1 -5.47 -25.83 -3.88
N ARG A 2 -4.24 -26.23 -4.24
CA ARG A 2 -3.18 -25.83 -3.40
C ARG A 2 -2.98 -24.36 -3.43
N ARG A 3 -3.47 -23.74 -4.43
CA ARG A 3 -3.45 -22.33 -4.49
C ARG A 3 -4.21 -21.72 -3.33
N GLU A 4 -5.21 -22.38 -2.88
CA GLU A 4 -5.98 -21.88 -1.76
C GLU A 4 -5.17 -21.78 -0.50
N VAL A 5 -4.28 -22.73 -0.29
CA VAL A 5 -3.41 -22.69 0.88
C VAL A 5 -2.51 -21.46 0.82
N ALA A 6 -1.93 -21.20 -0.35
CA ALA A 6 -1.09 -20.03 -0.51
C ALA A 6 -1.91 -18.76 -0.32
N ASP A 7 -3.11 -18.75 -0.88
CA ASP A 7 -3.96 -17.57 -0.78
C ASP A 7 -4.37 -17.30 0.66
N SER A 8 -4.57 -18.34 1.44
CA SER A 8 -5.01 -18.15 2.82
C SER A 8 -3.95 -17.46 3.67
N LYS A 9 -2.68 -17.47 3.22
CA LYS A 9 -1.63 -16.79 3.95
C LYS A 9 -1.49 -15.35 3.55
N GLU A 10 -2.10 -14.97 2.43
CA GLU A 10 -2.04 -13.59 1.96
C GLU A 10 -3.25 -12.85 2.44
N VAL A 11 -3.00 -11.78 3.16
CA VAL A 11 -4.07 -10.91 3.63
C VAL A 11 -4.06 -9.68 2.76
N ARG A 12 -5.18 -9.44 2.08
CA ARG A 12 -5.30 -8.27 1.23
C ARG A 12 -5.72 -7.07 2.04
N PHE A 13 -5.09 -5.97 1.77
CA PHE A 13 -5.40 -4.72 2.43
C PHE A 13 -5.97 -3.74 1.43
N TYR A 14 -6.78 -2.83 1.94
CA TYR A 14 -7.48 -1.87 1.10
C TYR A 14 -7.27 -0.47 1.65
N LEU A 15 -7.19 0.48 0.75
CA LEU A 15 -7.05 1.88 1.09
C LEU A 15 -8.22 2.62 0.46
N SER A 16 -8.91 3.42 1.23
CA SER A 16 -10.03 4.21 0.73
C SER A 16 -10.00 5.56 1.42
N VAL A 17 -9.54 6.58 0.70
CA VAL A 17 -9.45 7.94 1.22
C VAL A 17 -9.97 8.87 0.13
N GLY A 18 -11.13 9.49 0.37
CA GLY A 18 -11.73 10.34 -0.63
C GLY A 18 -12.01 9.56 -1.91
N ALA A 19 -11.50 10.05 -3.02
CA ALA A 19 -11.68 9.39 -4.31
C ALA A 19 -10.63 8.32 -4.59
N VAL A 20 -9.64 8.17 -3.71
CA VAL A 20 -8.55 7.19 -3.90
C VAL A 20 -8.98 5.86 -3.32
N GLU A 21 -8.94 4.82 -4.15
CA GLU A 21 -9.26 3.46 -3.71
C GLU A 21 -8.25 2.51 -4.30
N ALA A 22 -7.74 1.61 -3.47
CA ALA A 22 -6.70 0.69 -3.90
C ALA A 22 -6.74 -0.59 -3.09
N GLY A 23 -6.21 -1.64 -3.67
CA GLY A 23 -5.99 -2.89 -2.96
C GLY A 23 -4.53 -3.28 -3.08
N GLY A 24 -4.04 -4.04 -2.11
CA GLY A 24 -2.65 -4.46 -2.15
C GLY A 24 -2.37 -5.56 -1.16
N VAL A 25 -1.12 -6.03 -1.19
CA VAL A 25 -0.69 -7.11 -0.31
C VAL A 25 0.76 -6.87 0.09
N GLU A 26 1.07 -7.20 1.33
CA GLU A 26 2.44 -7.10 1.82
C GLU A 26 3.21 -8.36 1.43
N THR A 27 4.42 -8.17 0.91
CA THR A 27 5.28 -9.27 0.47
C THR A 27 6.66 -9.12 1.11
N PRO A 28 7.50 -10.16 1.04
CA PRO A 28 8.88 -10.03 1.53
C PRO A 28 9.67 -8.93 0.85
N GLU A 29 9.34 -8.61 -0.40
CA GLU A 29 10.04 -7.55 -1.13
C GLU A 29 9.51 -6.16 -0.84
N GLY A 30 8.30 -6.05 -0.29
CA GLY A 30 7.69 -4.76 -0.04
C GLY A 30 6.18 -4.87 -0.09
N PHE A 31 5.54 -3.88 -0.68
CA PHE A 31 4.08 -3.84 -0.75
C PHE A 31 3.64 -3.70 -2.20
N VAL A 32 2.80 -4.63 -2.66
CA VAL A 32 2.31 -4.63 -4.04
C VAL A 32 0.93 -3.99 -4.08
N VAL A 33 0.76 -3.00 -4.94
CA VAL A 33 -0.54 -2.38 -5.20
C VAL A 33 -1.10 -2.98 -6.48
N PHE A 34 -2.33 -3.49 -6.41
CA PHE A 34 -2.94 -4.16 -7.54
C PHE A 34 -3.42 -3.18 -8.60
N LYS A 35 -3.42 -3.63 -9.84
CA LYS A 35 -3.94 -2.82 -10.94
C LYS A 35 -5.38 -2.42 -10.65
N GLY A 36 -5.80 -1.31 -11.22
CA GLY A 36 -7.14 -0.79 -11.02
C GLY A 36 -7.23 0.22 -9.89
N ALA A 37 -6.13 0.45 -9.18
CA ALA A 37 -6.13 1.42 -8.08
C ALA A 37 -6.26 2.84 -8.61
N ALA A 38 -7.08 3.65 -7.95
CA ALA A 38 -7.20 5.06 -8.28
C ALA A 38 -6.14 5.85 -7.54
N VAL A 39 -5.57 6.85 -8.20
CA VAL A 39 -4.48 7.65 -7.67
C VAL A 39 -4.94 9.09 -7.55
N ASN A 40 -4.56 9.77 -6.46
CA ASN A 40 -4.89 11.16 -6.29
C ASN A 40 -4.18 12.00 -7.37
N GLU A 41 -4.89 12.97 -7.89
CA GLU A 41 -4.37 13.83 -8.94
C GLU A 41 -3.23 14.72 -8.46
N LYS A 42 -3.31 15.20 -7.25
CA LYS A 42 -2.38 16.20 -6.76
C LYS A 42 -1.25 15.58 -5.95
N THR A 43 -0.06 16.16 -6.10
CA THR A 43 1.12 15.78 -5.31
C THR A 43 1.46 16.94 -4.39
N SER A 44 1.58 16.67 -3.10
CA SER A 44 1.97 17.70 -2.14
C SER A 44 3.48 17.64 -1.94
N ILE A 45 4.19 18.52 -2.62
CA ILE A 45 5.64 18.57 -2.49
C ILE A 45 6.03 18.91 -1.07
N LYS A 46 5.25 19.80 -0.45
CA LYS A 46 5.50 20.22 0.92
C LYS A 46 5.45 19.07 1.90
N ALA A 47 4.46 18.18 1.73
CA ALA A 47 4.28 17.07 2.65
C ALA A 47 5.18 15.89 2.31
N MET A 48 5.45 15.65 1.02
CA MET A 48 6.22 14.50 0.60
C MET A 48 7.71 14.76 0.53
N GLY A 49 8.10 15.98 0.21
CA GLY A 49 9.48 16.28 -0.10
C GLY A 49 9.73 16.15 -1.60
N GLU A 50 10.77 16.80 -2.07
CA GLU A 50 11.02 16.88 -3.51
C GLU A 50 11.32 15.53 -4.14
N LYS A 51 12.11 14.69 -3.47
CA LYS A 51 12.49 13.40 -4.04
C LYS A 51 11.30 12.48 -4.22
N ALA A 52 10.46 12.39 -3.19
CA ALA A 52 9.29 11.53 -3.25
C ALA A 52 8.29 12.05 -4.27
N ALA A 53 8.11 13.38 -4.32
CA ALA A 53 7.21 13.98 -5.29
C ALA A 53 7.68 13.73 -6.71
N LYS A 54 8.99 13.83 -6.95
CA LYS A 54 9.55 13.59 -8.27
C LYS A 54 9.35 12.14 -8.70
N ARG A 55 9.58 11.20 -7.80
CA ARG A 55 9.37 9.78 -8.10
C ARG A 55 7.90 9.52 -8.43
N ARG A 56 7.02 10.16 -7.68
CA ARG A 56 5.59 10.02 -7.93
C ARG A 56 5.24 10.52 -9.32
N ASP A 57 5.74 11.70 -9.68
CA ASP A 57 5.46 12.26 -10.99
C ASP A 57 5.99 11.37 -12.11
N GLU A 58 7.18 10.82 -11.93
CA GLU A 58 7.77 9.94 -12.94
C GLU A 58 6.91 8.71 -13.15
N LEU A 59 6.42 8.12 -12.06
CA LEU A 59 5.57 6.95 -12.18
C LEU A 59 4.21 7.30 -12.78
N LEU A 60 3.66 8.47 -12.43
CA LEU A 60 2.40 8.91 -13.00
C LEU A 60 2.49 9.11 -14.50
N GLN A 61 3.67 9.46 -15.00
CA GLN A 61 3.87 9.68 -16.44
C GLN A 61 4.26 8.41 -17.16
N SER A 62 4.46 7.32 -16.44
CA SER A 62 4.85 6.05 -17.05
C SER A 62 3.63 5.30 -17.57
N ASP A 63 3.89 4.23 -18.32
CA ASP A 63 2.82 3.40 -18.85
C ASP A 63 2.07 2.65 -17.76
N LYS A 64 2.61 2.61 -16.56
CA LYS A 64 1.99 1.90 -15.46
C LYS A 64 0.77 2.62 -14.90
N VAL A 65 0.63 3.91 -15.19
CA VAL A 65 -0.49 4.71 -14.72
C VAL A 65 -1.09 5.46 -15.89
N GLN A 66 -2.40 5.32 -16.09
CA GLN A 66 -3.11 6.06 -17.14
C GLN A 66 -4.39 6.60 -16.54
N ASP A 67 -4.65 7.89 -16.77
CA ASP A 67 -5.86 8.54 -16.28
C ASP A 67 -6.03 8.36 -14.78
N LEU A 68 -4.90 8.43 -14.04
CA LEU A 68 -4.88 8.29 -12.58
C LEU A 68 -5.37 6.92 -12.12
N VAL A 69 -5.16 5.90 -12.95
CA VAL A 69 -5.48 4.52 -12.60
C VAL A 69 -4.24 3.67 -12.87
N ILE A 70 -3.89 2.84 -11.89
CA ILE A 70 -2.76 1.93 -12.05
C ILE A 70 -3.14 0.80 -13.00
N MET A 71 -2.35 0.62 -14.04
CA MET A 71 -2.66 -0.30 -15.13
C MET A 71 -2.07 -1.69 -14.93
N GLU A 72 -1.14 -1.84 -14.00
CA GLU A 72 -0.55 -3.15 -13.69
C GLU A 72 -0.13 -3.14 -12.23
N ASP A 73 0.09 -4.34 -11.66
CA ASP A 73 0.53 -4.43 -10.27
C ASP A 73 1.89 -3.75 -10.12
N VAL A 74 2.05 -2.95 -9.07
CA VAL A 74 3.29 -2.19 -8.84
C VAL A 74 3.83 -2.52 -7.45
N LEU A 75 5.11 -2.85 -7.40
CA LEU A 75 5.79 -3.13 -6.14
C LEU A 75 6.38 -1.85 -5.57
N PHE A 76 6.06 -1.56 -4.31
CA PHE A 76 6.65 -0.45 -3.58
C PHE A 76 7.52 -1.01 -2.46
N SER A 77 8.44 -0.19 -1.98
CA SER A 77 9.36 -0.64 -0.93
C SER A 77 8.66 -0.88 0.40
N SER A 78 7.51 -0.26 0.62
CA SER A 78 6.77 -0.42 1.87
C SER A 78 5.33 0.00 1.67
N SER A 79 4.49 -0.33 2.66
CA SER A 79 3.09 0.09 2.64
C SER A 79 2.97 1.61 2.71
N SER A 80 3.89 2.27 3.42
CA SER A 80 3.89 3.74 3.49
C SER A 80 4.23 4.35 2.14
N ALA A 81 5.23 3.79 1.44
CA ALA A 81 5.58 4.28 0.12
C ALA A 81 4.40 4.14 -0.84
N ALA A 82 3.71 3.01 -0.76
CA ALA A 82 2.54 2.77 -1.61
C ALA A 82 1.43 3.77 -1.32
N ALA A 83 1.11 3.98 -0.03
CA ALA A 83 0.05 4.91 0.35
C ALA A 83 0.41 6.34 -0.04
N GLN A 84 1.67 6.73 0.16
CA GLN A 84 2.11 8.07 -0.20
C GLN A 84 2.00 8.30 -1.70
N PHE A 85 2.33 7.30 -2.49
CA PHE A 85 2.18 7.41 -3.94
C PHE A 85 0.72 7.61 -4.32
N LEU A 86 -0.16 6.79 -3.75
CA LEU A 86 -1.58 6.84 -4.10
C LEU A 86 -2.22 8.15 -3.68
N LEU A 87 -1.89 8.63 -2.49
CA LEU A 87 -2.54 9.82 -1.93
C LEU A 87 -1.83 11.13 -2.28
N GLY A 88 -0.53 11.08 -2.55
CA GLY A 88 0.21 12.28 -2.93
C GLY A 88 0.69 13.11 -1.76
N TYR A 89 0.66 12.56 -0.56
CA TYR A 89 1.17 13.23 0.64
C TYR A 89 1.61 12.18 1.66
N ASN A 90 2.31 12.63 2.69
CA ASN A 90 2.80 11.72 3.72
C ASN A 90 1.66 11.14 4.55
N VAL A 91 1.66 9.82 4.68
CA VAL A 91 0.70 9.12 5.53
C VAL A 91 1.40 7.89 6.10
N SER A 92 0.84 7.38 7.18
CA SER A 92 1.31 6.13 7.74
C SER A 92 0.66 4.98 6.98
N GLY A 93 1.45 4.21 6.24
CA GLY A 93 0.93 3.06 5.52
C GLY A 93 0.24 2.07 6.44
N PRO A 94 0.91 1.63 7.52
CA PRO A 94 0.29 0.65 8.41
C PRO A 94 -1.04 1.08 9.00
N ALA A 95 -1.24 2.39 9.20
CA ALA A 95 -2.50 2.89 9.74
C ALA A 95 -3.56 3.07 8.66
N THR A 96 -3.14 3.21 7.41
CA THR A 96 -4.04 3.52 6.30
C THR A 96 -4.58 2.28 5.60
N TRP A 97 -3.75 1.25 5.45
CA TRP A 97 -4.16 0.01 4.81
C TRP A 97 -4.92 -0.87 5.80
N LYS A 98 -6.11 -1.32 5.40
CA LYS A 98 -6.98 -2.12 6.26
C LYS A 98 -7.51 -3.33 5.51
N ASP A 99 -7.76 -4.42 6.25
CA ASP A 99 -8.34 -5.61 5.62
C ASP A 99 -9.85 -5.46 5.47
N VAL A 100 -10.51 -6.50 4.99
CA VAL A 100 -11.96 -6.44 4.72
C VAL A 100 -12.76 -6.21 5.99
N ASN A 101 -12.20 -6.49 7.14
CA ASN A 101 -12.87 -6.29 8.43
C ASN A 101 -12.52 -4.96 9.08
N GLY A 102 -11.72 -4.14 8.40
CA GLY A 102 -11.33 -2.85 8.94
C GLY A 102 -10.11 -2.88 9.85
N LYS A 103 -9.45 -4.03 9.94
CA LYS A 103 -8.27 -4.17 10.77
C LYS A 103 -7.05 -3.65 10.01
N SER A 104 -6.31 -2.74 10.61
CA SER A 104 -5.19 -2.10 9.92
C SER A 104 -3.96 -3.00 9.88
N LEU A 105 -3.07 -2.68 8.94
CA LEU A 105 -1.78 -3.36 8.87
C LEU A 105 -0.98 -3.16 10.15
N LYS A 106 -1.15 -2.00 10.78
CA LYS A 106 -0.51 -1.73 12.06
C LYS A 106 -0.97 -2.72 13.13
N ASP A 107 -2.26 -3.02 13.15
CA ASP A 107 -2.81 -3.98 14.11
C ASP A 107 -2.22 -5.37 13.88
N TYR A 108 -2.04 -5.76 12.62
CA TYR A 108 -1.41 -7.03 12.30
C TYR A 108 0.03 -7.08 12.80
N SER A 109 0.76 -5.98 12.62
CA SER A 109 2.15 -5.92 13.08
C SER A 109 2.23 -6.03 14.61
N LEU A 110 1.34 -5.36 15.31
CA LEU A 110 1.31 -5.41 16.75
C LEU A 110 1.00 -6.83 17.25
N MET A 111 0.09 -7.51 16.58
CA MET A 111 -0.24 -8.87 16.94
C MET A 111 0.95 -9.80 16.76
N GLN A 112 1.66 -9.65 15.65
CA GLN A 112 2.84 -10.46 15.39
C GLN A 112 3.92 -10.21 16.41
N ASN A 113 4.13 -8.95 16.77
CA ASN A 113 5.12 -8.60 17.76
C ASN A 113 4.78 -9.20 19.12
N THR A 114 3.51 -9.15 19.50
CA THR A 114 3.05 -9.70 20.75
C THR A 114 3.29 -11.21 20.80
N VAL A 115 2.96 -11.90 19.71
CA VAL A 115 3.18 -13.33 19.62
C VAL A 115 4.67 -13.66 19.72
N SER A 116 5.51 -12.88 19.05
CA SER A 116 6.94 -13.09 19.11
C SER A 116 7.49 -12.93 20.51
N GLU A 117 7.02 -11.94 21.23
CA GLU A 117 7.45 -11.72 22.60
C GLU A 117 7.07 -12.88 23.49
N ASN A 118 5.84 -13.36 23.32
CA ASN A 118 5.38 -14.51 24.11
C ASN A 118 6.22 -15.74 23.83
N ASN A 119 6.56 -15.95 22.57
CA ASN A 119 7.38 -17.10 22.19
C ASN A 119 8.81 -16.96 22.68
N GLY A 120 9.27 -15.74 22.79
CA GLY A 120 10.64 -15.50 23.23
C GLY A 120 10.84 -15.76 24.70
N ASN A 121 9.78 -15.81 25.41
CA ASN A 121 9.84 -16.08 26.84
C ASN A 121 9.79 -17.58 27.11
#